data_0a8c1c078c72c5780d477bc3acca54ec
#
_entry.id   0a8c1c078c72c5780d477bc3acca54ec
#
_cell.length_a   1.000
_cell.length_b   1.000
_cell.length_c   1.000
_cell.angle_alpha   90.00
_cell.angle_beta   90.00
_cell.angle_gamma   90.00
#
_symmetry.space_group_name_H-M   'P 1'
#
loop_
_entity.id
_entity.type
_entity.pdbx_description
1 polymer ?
#
loop_
_entity_poly.entity_id
_entity_poly.type
_entity_poly.pdbx_seq_one_letter_code
_entity_poly.pdbx_strand_id
1 'polypeptide(L)'
;MYLITIMEQTTTYDKIVQWALNNPIISIIVIICTILIAIPQVREGVVFIIRMLWHRNNQKEFVIEYADEIITFEEKLISQNFDIIKINATTHMLGVRAEREWLNKKYPGYENNMQMLTHIETKQGRKTFDILPISKGNIKKDIYFDITDFFDGASVPYYKNTGEYAVAKINQIYQ
;
A
#
# COMPACT_ATOMS: atom_id res chain seq x y z
N MET A 1 30.77 -51.44 9.01
CA MET A 1 30.62 -50.29 8.11
C MET A 1 29.53 -49.31 8.58
N TYR A 2 28.36 -49.76 9.01
CA TYR A 2 27.26 -48.90 9.48
C TYR A 2 27.58 -48.10 10.75
N LEU A 3 28.33 -48.60 11.72
CA LEU A 3 28.70 -47.91 12.96
C LEU A 3 29.60 -46.68 12.74
N ILE A 4 30.49 -46.72 11.76
CA ILE A 4 31.40 -45.60 11.43
C ILE A 4 30.60 -44.44 10.83
N THR A 5 29.61 -44.73 9.99
CA THR A 5 28.76 -43.71 9.37
C THR A 5 27.90 -42.95 10.38
N ILE A 6 27.38 -43.65 11.43
CA ILE A 6 26.59 -43.04 12.51
C ILE A 6 27.47 -42.17 13.42
N MET A 7 28.72 -42.57 13.70
CA MET A 7 29.65 -41.75 14.47
C MET A 7 30.08 -40.49 13.74
N GLU A 8 30.26 -40.53 12.42
CA GLU A 8 30.57 -39.35 11.61
C GLU A 8 29.39 -38.34 11.55
N GLN A 9 28.16 -38.85 11.47
CA GLN A 9 26.98 -37.99 11.53
C GLN A 9 26.80 -37.29 12.87
N THR A 10 27.03 -37.99 13.99
CA THR A 10 26.96 -37.37 15.35
C THR A 10 28.00 -36.26 15.51
N THR A 11 29.24 -36.46 15.05
CA THR A 11 30.29 -35.43 15.13
C THR A 11 30.02 -34.20 14.27
N THR A 12 29.33 -34.36 13.14
CA THR A 12 28.94 -33.22 12.27
C THR A 12 27.82 -32.41 12.90
N TYR A 13 26.82 -33.07 13.49
CA TYR A 13 25.73 -32.42 14.22
C TYR A 13 26.25 -31.63 15.43
N ASP A 14 27.14 -32.21 16.22
CA ASP A 14 27.74 -31.52 17.37
C ASP A 14 28.52 -30.28 16.96
N LYS A 15 29.22 -30.32 15.84
CA LYS A 15 29.91 -29.14 15.29
C LYS A 15 28.95 -28.02 14.88
N ILE A 16 27.83 -28.35 14.29
CA ILE A 16 26.79 -27.38 13.89
C ILE A 16 26.18 -26.76 15.15
N VAL A 17 25.85 -27.56 16.15
CA VAL A 17 25.29 -27.07 17.42
C VAL A 17 26.27 -26.15 18.13
N GLN A 18 27.54 -26.55 18.26
CA GLN A 18 28.58 -25.71 18.89
C GLN A 18 28.82 -24.42 18.10
N TRP A 19 28.81 -24.48 16.77
CA TRP A 19 28.90 -23.27 15.96
C TRP A 19 27.71 -22.33 16.18
N ALA A 20 26.50 -22.86 16.25
CA ALA A 20 25.29 -22.10 16.50
C ALA A 20 25.29 -21.43 17.89
N LEU A 21 25.76 -22.15 18.93
CA LEU A 21 25.89 -21.61 20.29
C LEU A 21 26.94 -20.49 20.37
N ASN A 22 28.03 -20.61 19.62
CA ASN A 22 29.09 -19.61 19.57
C ASN A 22 28.74 -18.38 18.72
N ASN A 23 27.66 -18.46 17.89
CA ASN A 23 27.21 -17.38 17.00
C ASN A 23 25.69 -17.13 17.14
N PRO A 24 25.20 -16.75 18.35
CA PRO A 24 23.77 -16.68 18.62
C PRO A 24 23.01 -15.72 17.71
N ILE A 25 23.60 -14.58 17.38
CA ILE A 25 22.97 -13.59 16.48
C ILE A 25 22.78 -14.17 15.09
N ILE A 26 23.80 -14.83 14.54
CA ILE A 26 23.72 -15.43 13.20
C ILE A 26 22.70 -16.58 13.20
N SER A 27 22.67 -17.39 14.24
CA SER A 27 21.72 -18.48 14.40
C SER A 27 20.28 -18.00 14.44
N ILE A 28 20.00 -16.91 15.16
CA ILE A 28 18.68 -16.27 15.18
C ILE A 28 18.30 -15.77 13.79
N ILE A 29 19.22 -15.12 13.07
CA ILE A 29 18.96 -14.64 11.71
C ILE A 29 18.63 -15.81 10.77
N VAL A 30 19.38 -16.90 10.83
CA VAL A 30 19.14 -18.10 10.01
C VAL A 30 17.76 -18.70 10.32
N ILE A 31 17.38 -18.82 11.61
CA ILE A 31 16.05 -19.32 12.00
C ILE A 31 14.95 -18.41 11.45
N ILE A 32 15.07 -17.09 11.60
CA ILE A 32 14.10 -16.13 11.07
C ILE A 32 13.97 -16.26 9.54
N CYS A 33 15.09 -16.32 8.82
CA CYS A 33 15.09 -16.49 7.37
C CYS A 33 14.43 -17.81 6.95
N THR A 34 14.68 -18.90 7.68
CA THR A 34 14.07 -20.20 7.42
C THR A 34 12.55 -20.15 7.61
N ILE A 35 12.07 -19.51 8.67
CA ILE A 35 10.63 -19.31 8.93
C ILE A 35 9.99 -18.49 7.81
N LEU A 36 10.64 -17.40 7.37
CA LEU A 36 10.16 -16.54 6.29
C LEU A 36 10.09 -17.26 4.94
N ILE A 37 10.99 -18.21 4.69
CA ILE A 37 10.99 -19.02 3.46
C ILE A 37 9.92 -20.11 3.54
N ALA A 38 9.79 -20.77 4.69
CA ALA A 38 8.92 -21.94 4.86
C ALA A 38 7.43 -21.60 4.98
N ILE A 39 7.08 -20.40 5.45
CA ILE A 39 5.70 -20.00 5.72
C ILE A 39 5.34 -18.76 4.89
N PRO A 40 4.68 -18.94 3.71
CA PRO A 40 4.34 -17.85 2.80
C PRO A 40 3.53 -16.72 3.48
N GLN A 41 2.58 -17.07 4.37
CA GLN A 41 1.76 -16.09 5.08
C GLN A 41 2.60 -15.18 6.01
N VAL A 42 3.64 -15.73 6.64
CA VAL A 42 4.56 -14.96 7.50
C VAL A 42 5.38 -14.01 6.63
N ARG A 43 5.87 -14.48 5.49
CA ARG A 43 6.61 -13.66 4.52
C ARG A 43 5.78 -12.48 4.04
N GLU A 44 4.53 -12.70 3.64
CA GLU A 44 3.64 -11.63 3.19
C GLU A 44 3.37 -10.61 4.30
N GLY A 45 3.15 -11.09 5.53
CA GLY A 45 2.96 -10.23 6.69
C GLY A 45 4.19 -9.37 7.00
N VAL A 46 5.40 -9.95 6.95
CA VAL A 46 6.66 -9.21 7.18
C VAL A 46 6.92 -8.20 6.06
N VAL A 47 6.71 -8.59 4.79
CA VAL A 47 6.84 -7.67 3.65
C VAL A 47 5.85 -6.52 3.77
N PHE A 48 4.62 -6.79 4.19
CA PHE A 48 3.60 -5.75 4.45
C PHE A 48 4.05 -4.78 5.55
N ILE A 49 4.55 -5.28 6.69
CA ILE A 49 5.05 -4.46 7.80
C ILE A 49 6.25 -3.62 7.37
N ILE A 50 7.22 -4.22 6.67
CA ILE A 50 8.40 -3.49 6.15
C ILE A 50 7.96 -2.39 5.19
N ARG A 51 7.04 -2.69 4.28
CA ARG A 51 6.51 -1.71 3.33
C ARG A 51 5.76 -0.58 4.05
N MET A 52 4.95 -0.91 5.06
CA MET A 52 4.22 0.06 5.88
C MET A 52 5.18 0.97 6.67
N LEU A 53 6.22 0.40 7.30
CA LEU A 53 7.23 1.17 8.04
C LEU A 53 8.08 2.03 7.10
N TRP A 54 8.47 1.49 5.95
CA TRP A 54 9.24 2.23 4.94
C TRP A 54 8.43 3.38 4.33
N HIS A 55 7.14 3.14 4.08
CA HIS A 55 6.22 4.17 3.60
C HIS A 55 6.04 5.28 4.63
N ARG A 56 5.86 4.94 5.92
CA ARG A 56 5.74 5.91 7.02
C ARG A 56 7.01 6.76 7.23
N ASN A 57 8.19 6.17 7.00
CA ASN A 57 9.47 6.87 7.18
C ASN A 57 9.90 7.70 5.96
N ASN A 58 9.34 7.40 4.78
CA ASN A 58 9.62 8.08 3.52
C ASN A 58 8.46 8.96 3.01
N GLN A 59 7.47 9.25 3.84
CA GLN A 59 6.48 10.27 3.51
C GLN A 59 7.16 11.65 3.51
N LYS A 60 7.94 11.93 2.47
CA LYS A 60 8.07 13.30 2.01
C LYS A 60 6.67 13.68 1.58
N GLU A 61 6.10 14.64 2.28
CA GLU A 61 4.82 15.25 1.94
C GLU A 61 4.85 15.54 0.43
N PHE A 62 3.97 14.86 -0.31
CA PHE A 62 3.90 15.08 -1.74
C PHE A 62 3.17 16.39 -1.92
N VAL A 63 3.90 17.40 -2.37
CA VAL A 63 3.39 18.74 -2.58
C VAL A 63 3.50 19.06 -4.07
N ILE A 64 2.46 19.65 -4.63
CA ILE A 64 2.46 20.20 -5.98
C ILE A 64 2.24 21.70 -5.85
N GLU A 65 3.13 22.47 -6.46
CA GLU A 65 3.02 23.91 -6.52
C GLU A 65 2.47 24.32 -7.90
N TYR A 66 1.34 25.02 -7.89
CA TYR A 66 0.77 25.63 -9.09
C TYR A 66 0.61 27.13 -8.87
N ALA A 67 1.41 27.92 -9.57
CA ALA A 67 1.44 29.37 -9.43
C ALA A 67 1.56 29.78 -7.94
N ASP A 68 0.45 30.21 -7.33
CA ASP A 68 0.42 30.68 -5.94
C ASP A 68 -0.26 29.67 -4.98
N GLU A 69 -0.58 28.46 -5.45
CA GLU A 69 -1.29 27.45 -4.65
C GLU A 69 -0.44 26.22 -4.39
N ILE A 70 -0.41 25.80 -3.12
CA ILE A 70 0.25 24.58 -2.66
C ILE A 70 -0.83 23.51 -2.44
N ILE A 71 -0.77 22.44 -3.22
CA ILE A 71 -1.65 21.30 -3.08
C ILE A 71 -0.95 20.19 -2.30
N THR A 72 -1.57 19.74 -1.22
CA THR A 72 -1.06 18.66 -0.38
C THR A 72 -1.93 17.41 -0.50
N PHE A 73 -1.33 16.26 -0.18
CA PHE A 73 -1.98 14.96 -0.27
C PHE A 73 -1.85 14.23 1.05
N GLU A 74 -2.94 13.68 1.55
CA GLU A 74 -2.95 12.78 2.68
C GLU A 74 -3.22 11.35 2.21
N GLU A 75 -2.24 10.47 2.31
CA GLU A 75 -2.40 9.04 2.03
C GLU A 75 -3.14 8.38 3.19
N LYS A 76 -4.47 8.27 3.11
CA LYS A 76 -5.33 7.71 4.17
C LYS A 76 -5.21 6.19 4.27
N LEU A 77 -5.04 5.51 3.13
CA LEU A 77 -4.82 4.07 3.04
C LEU A 77 -4.04 3.73 1.78
N ILE A 78 -3.02 2.90 1.92
CA ILE A 78 -2.30 2.27 0.80
C ILE A 78 -2.44 0.76 0.97
N SER A 79 -3.04 0.10 -0.01
CA SER A 79 -3.24 -1.35 0.00
C SER A 79 -2.85 -2.00 -1.33
N GLN A 80 -2.99 -3.32 -1.43
CA GLN A 80 -2.68 -4.04 -2.66
C GLN A 80 -3.69 -3.72 -3.78
N ASN A 81 -4.97 -3.64 -3.45
CA ASN A 81 -6.06 -3.57 -4.42
C ASN A 81 -6.59 -2.14 -4.64
N PHE A 82 -6.44 -1.24 -3.68
CA PHE A 82 -6.88 0.14 -3.79
C PHE A 82 -6.14 1.04 -2.79
N ASP A 83 -6.06 2.33 -3.13
CA ASP A 83 -5.55 3.39 -2.25
C ASP A 83 -6.64 4.41 -2.01
N ILE A 84 -6.59 5.07 -0.85
CA ILE A 84 -7.46 6.20 -0.49
C ILE A 84 -6.58 7.40 -0.19
N ILE A 85 -6.74 8.46 -0.99
CA ILE A 85 -5.92 9.66 -0.95
C ILE A 85 -6.85 10.86 -0.78
N LYS A 86 -6.62 11.68 0.23
CA LYS A 86 -7.28 12.99 0.33
C LYS A 86 -6.42 14.04 -0.36
N ILE A 87 -7.06 14.86 -1.20
CA ILE A 87 -6.42 15.99 -1.88
C ILE A 87 -6.91 17.28 -1.21
N ASN A 88 -5.98 18.12 -0.80
CA ASN A 88 -6.27 19.44 -0.27
C ASN A 88 -6.02 20.48 -1.37
N ALA A 89 -7.01 20.70 -2.23
CA ALA A 89 -7.03 21.70 -3.29
C ALA A 89 -8.16 22.70 -3.06
N THR A 90 -8.03 23.93 -3.55
CA THR A 90 -9.04 24.98 -3.39
C THR A 90 -10.06 24.98 -4.52
N THR A 91 -9.71 24.42 -5.69
CA THR A 91 -10.60 24.37 -6.86
C THR A 91 -10.66 22.99 -7.49
N HIS A 92 -11.79 22.68 -8.13
CA HIS A 92 -12.00 21.44 -8.85
C HIS A 92 -10.93 21.20 -9.94
N MET A 93 -10.63 22.20 -10.72
CA MET A 93 -9.66 22.09 -11.82
C MET A 93 -8.26 21.74 -11.33
N LEU A 94 -7.81 22.36 -10.24
CA LEU A 94 -6.51 22.07 -9.63
C LEU A 94 -6.49 20.70 -8.98
N GLY A 95 -7.59 20.28 -8.34
CA GLY A 95 -7.73 18.93 -7.78
C GLY A 95 -7.58 17.84 -8.83
N VAL A 96 -8.32 17.92 -9.93
CA VAL A 96 -8.25 16.94 -11.05
C VAL A 96 -6.85 16.90 -11.67
N ARG A 97 -6.18 18.04 -11.81
CA ARG A 97 -4.80 18.08 -12.29
C ARG A 97 -3.84 17.40 -11.30
N ALA A 98 -4.03 17.66 -10.02
CA ALA A 98 -3.23 17.08 -8.94
C ALA A 98 -3.36 15.53 -8.87
N GLU A 99 -4.57 14.98 -9.07
CA GLU A 99 -4.79 13.53 -9.18
C GLU A 99 -3.87 12.89 -10.22
N ARG A 100 -3.84 13.47 -11.42
CA ARG A 100 -3.04 12.95 -12.53
C ARG A 100 -1.54 13.04 -12.25
N GLU A 101 -1.07 14.12 -11.65
CA GLU A 101 0.34 14.27 -11.28
C GLU A 101 0.74 13.31 -10.17
N TRP A 102 -0.14 13.13 -9.17
CA TRP A 102 0.08 12.14 -8.12
C TRP A 102 0.20 10.72 -8.70
N LEU A 103 -0.72 10.34 -9.60
CA LEU A 103 -0.68 9.04 -10.27
C LEU A 103 0.61 8.85 -11.08
N ASN A 104 0.98 9.80 -11.90
CA ASN A 104 2.20 9.74 -12.71
C ASN A 104 3.45 9.55 -11.86
N LYS A 105 3.51 10.16 -10.67
CA LYS A 105 4.65 10.07 -9.77
C LYS A 105 4.66 8.78 -8.95
N LYS A 106 3.50 8.35 -8.45
CA LYS A 106 3.40 7.14 -7.60
C LYS A 106 3.33 5.84 -8.40
N TYR A 107 2.74 5.89 -9.59
CA TYR A 107 2.50 4.74 -10.46
C TYR A 107 3.00 4.97 -11.90
N PRO A 108 4.33 5.22 -12.08
CA PRO A 108 4.88 5.46 -13.41
C PRO A 108 4.71 4.26 -14.33
N GLY A 109 4.17 4.52 -15.53
CA GLY A 109 3.95 3.49 -16.54
C GLY A 109 2.75 2.58 -16.29
N TYR A 110 1.84 2.95 -15.37
CA TYR A 110 0.50 2.37 -15.31
C TYR A 110 -0.41 3.04 -16.34
N GLU A 111 -1.27 2.24 -16.95
CA GLU A 111 -2.33 2.73 -17.81
C GLU A 111 -3.49 3.23 -16.93
N ASN A 112 -4.08 4.34 -17.35
CA ASN A 112 -5.18 4.98 -16.67
C ASN A 112 -6.47 4.68 -17.43
N ASN A 113 -7.48 4.14 -16.75
CA ASN A 113 -8.78 3.85 -17.32
C ASN A 113 -9.76 5.01 -17.09
N MET A 114 -11.02 4.80 -17.43
CA MET A 114 -12.07 5.80 -17.27
C MET A 114 -12.21 6.22 -15.79
N GLN A 115 -12.18 7.52 -15.55
CA GLN A 115 -12.49 8.13 -14.26
C GLN A 115 -13.97 7.90 -13.91
N MET A 116 -14.22 7.55 -12.65
CA MET A 116 -15.56 7.29 -12.14
C MET A 116 -15.77 8.08 -10.86
N LEU A 117 -17.00 8.50 -10.59
CA LEU A 117 -17.37 9.19 -9.36
C LEU A 117 -18.17 8.28 -8.44
N THR A 118 -18.02 8.44 -7.12
CA THR A 118 -18.89 7.81 -6.13
C THR A 118 -19.13 8.72 -4.93
N HIS A 119 -20.27 8.54 -4.29
CA HIS A 119 -20.58 9.18 -3.02
C HIS A 119 -20.76 8.11 -1.94
N ILE A 120 -20.16 8.31 -0.78
CA ILE A 120 -20.22 7.37 0.34
C ILE A 120 -20.66 8.12 1.58
N GLU A 121 -21.71 7.64 2.21
CA GLU A 121 -22.16 8.15 3.51
C GLU A 121 -21.25 7.61 4.61
N THR A 122 -20.65 8.51 5.38
CA THR A 122 -19.76 8.20 6.50
C THR A 122 -20.25 8.87 7.78
N LYS A 123 -19.65 8.55 8.93
CA LYS A 123 -19.98 9.26 10.19
C LYS A 123 -19.60 10.75 10.16
N GLN A 124 -18.64 11.12 9.33
CA GLN A 124 -18.24 12.53 9.11
C GLN A 124 -19.06 13.22 8.01
N GLY A 125 -20.16 12.58 7.57
CA GLY A 125 -21.00 13.07 6.49
C GLY A 125 -20.70 12.43 5.14
N ARG A 126 -21.36 12.93 4.10
CA ARG A 126 -21.21 12.43 2.74
C ARG A 126 -19.84 12.79 2.17
N LYS A 127 -19.10 11.80 1.72
CA LYS A 127 -17.81 11.95 1.04
C LYS A 127 -17.94 11.67 -0.43
N THR A 128 -17.23 12.43 -1.24
CA THR A 128 -17.20 12.30 -2.70
C THR A 128 -15.81 11.87 -3.14
N PHE A 129 -15.76 10.79 -3.93
CA PHE A 129 -14.49 10.24 -4.41
C PHE A 129 -14.47 10.18 -5.93
N ASP A 130 -13.37 10.64 -6.52
CA ASP A 130 -12.97 10.24 -7.86
C ASP A 130 -12.23 8.91 -7.78
N ILE A 131 -12.66 7.95 -8.61
CA ILE A 131 -12.04 6.62 -8.68
C ILE A 131 -11.32 6.53 -10.02
N LEU A 132 -10.00 6.35 -9.94
CA LEU A 132 -9.16 6.14 -11.12
C LEU A 132 -8.61 4.71 -11.08
N PRO A 133 -9.20 3.79 -11.86
CA PRO A 133 -8.64 2.46 -12.03
C PRO A 133 -7.37 2.54 -12.85
N ILE A 134 -6.31 1.93 -12.33
CA ILE A 134 -5.02 1.82 -13.01
C ILE A 134 -4.64 0.36 -13.24
N SER A 135 -3.86 0.11 -14.29
CA SER A 135 -3.39 -1.23 -14.59
C SER A 135 -1.98 -1.24 -15.18
N LYS A 136 -1.24 -2.33 -14.90
CA LYS A 136 0.06 -2.62 -15.48
C LYS A 136 0.25 -4.13 -15.59
N GLY A 137 0.15 -4.67 -16.79
CA GLY A 137 0.10 -6.11 -17.00
C GLY A 137 -1.09 -6.74 -16.26
N ASN A 138 -0.82 -7.71 -15.38
CA ASN A 138 -1.87 -8.38 -14.60
C ASN A 138 -2.25 -7.64 -13.30
N ILE A 139 -1.56 -6.56 -12.97
CA ILE A 139 -1.83 -5.78 -11.76
C ILE A 139 -2.92 -4.78 -12.07
N LYS A 140 -4.00 -4.80 -11.28
CA LYS A 140 -5.10 -3.83 -11.33
C LYS A 140 -5.30 -3.23 -9.96
N LYS A 141 -5.55 -1.91 -9.91
CA LYS A 141 -5.74 -1.19 -8.67
C LYS A 141 -6.69 -0.03 -8.88
N ASP A 142 -7.57 0.23 -7.89
CA ASP A 142 -8.44 1.39 -7.87
C ASP A 142 -7.84 2.46 -6.95
N ILE A 143 -7.69 3.69 -7.43
CA ILE A 143 -7.26 4.83 -6.62
C ILE A 143 -8.47 5.71 -6.34
N TYR A 144 -8.79 5.87 -5.05
CA TYR A 144 -9.89 6.71 -4.56
C TYR A 144 -9.33 8.04 -4.10
N PHE A 145 -9.61 9.10 -4.81
CA PHE A 145 -9.28 10.46 -4.38
C PHE A 145 -10.49 11.07 -3.67
N ASP A 146 -10.33 11.40 -2.38
CA ASP A 146 -11.33 12.21 -1.66
C ASP A 146 -11.26 13.64 -2.17
N ILE A 147 -12.28 14.02 -2.92
CA ILE A 147 -12.45 15.33 -3.54
C ILE A 147 -13.54 16.16 -2.87
N THR A 148 -14.02 15.72 -1.71
CA THR A 148 -15.18 16.30 -1.02
C THR A 148 -15.06 17.82 -0.85
N ASP A 149 -13.86 18.31 -0.52
CA ASP A 149 -13.64 19.70 -0.14
C ASP A 149 -13.70 20.67 -1.35
N PHE A 150 -13.52 20.19 -2.57
CA PHE A 150 -13.50 21.02 -3.79
C PHE A 150 -14.44 20.54 -4.89
N PHE A 151 -15.28 19.55 -4.60
CA PHE A 151 -16.26 19.04 -5.56
C PHE A 151 -17.40 20.05 -5.74
N ASP A 152 -17.55 20.57 -6.96
CA ASP A 152 -18.55 21.58 -7.32
C ASP A 152 -19.86 21.02 -7.87
N GLY A 153 -19.97 19.71 -8.04
CA GLY A 153 -21.15 19.03 -8.58
C GLY A 153 -21.35 19.16 -10.09
N ALA A 154 -20.50 19.88 -10.79
CA ALA A 154 -20.72 20.29 -12.18
C ALA A 154 -20.46 19.21 -13.24
N SER A 155 -19.77 18.12 -12.91
CA SER A 155 -19.48 17.08 -13.88
C SER A 155 -19.56 15.68 -13.30
N VAL A 156 -20.60 14.95 -13.65
CA VAL A 156 -20.74 13.54 -13.24
C VAL A 156 -20.95 12.67 -14.47
N PRO A 157 -19.89 12.17 -15.10
CA PRO A 157 -20.09 11.32 -16.27
C PRO A 157 -20.47 9.89 -15.94
N TYR A 158 -20.07 9.32 -14.79
CA TYR A 158 -20.32 7.91 -14.50
C TYR A 158 -20.19 7.56 -13.01
N TYR A 159 -21.18 6.86 -12.44
CA TYR A 159 -21.14 6.33 -11.09
C TYR A 159 -20.68 4.88 -11.09
N LYS A 160 -19.66 4.56 -10.30
CA LYS A 160 -19.29 3.17 -9.99
C LYS A 160 -20.03 2.72 -8.73
N ASN A 161 -20.62 1.52 -8.80
CA ASN A 161 -21.02 0.83 -7.57
C ASN A 161 -19.73 0.40 -6.84
N THR A 162 -19.40 1.10 -5.78
CA THR A 162 -18.20 0.85 -4.96
C THR A 162 -18.41 -0.47 -4.22
N GLY A 163 -17.47 -1.42 -4.37
CA GLY A 163 -17.56 -2.71 -3.71
C GLY A 163 -17.66 -2.57 -2.17
N GLU A 164 -18.41 -3.46 -1.53
CA GLU A 164 -18.66 -3.44 -0.06
C GLU A 164 -17.37 -3.32 0.76
N TYR A 165 -16.29 -3.95 0.32
CA TYR A 165 -15.01 -3.90 1.02
C TYR A 165 -14.38 -2.48 1.02
N ALA A 166 -14.42 -1.77 -0.10
CA ALA A 166 -13.92 -0.39 -0.17
C ALA A 166 -14.77 0.54 0.68
N VAL A 167 -16.10 0.41 0.64
CA VAL A 167 -17.03 1.17 1.49
C VAL A 167 -16.75 0.93 2.97
N ALA A 168 -16.53 -0.32 3.39
CA ALA A 168 -16.22 -0.66 4.78
C ALA A 168 -14.90 0.00 5.24
N LYS A 169 -13.87 0.01 4.39
CA LYS A 169 -12.59 0.65 4.68
C LYS A 169 -12.68 2.17 4.74
N ILE A 170 -13.41 2.78 3.82
CA ILE A 170 -13.67 4.23 3.85
C ILE A 170 -14.40 4.60 5.12
N ASN A 171 -15.45 3.87 5.50
CA ASN A 171 -16.17 4.11 6.76
C ASN A 171 -15.29 3.93 8.01
N GLN A 172 -14.29 3.05 7.97
CA GLN A 172 -13.32 2.91 9.07
C GLN A 172 -12.37 4.10 9.19
N ILE A 173 -12.00 4.72 8.07
CA ILE A 173 -11.08 5.88 8.02
C ILE A 173 -11.78 7.18 8.43
N TYR A 174 -13.05 7.33 8.03
CA TYR A 174 -13.86 8.53 8.27
C TYR A 174 -14.88 8.33 9.42
N GLN A 175 -14.41 7.71 10.53
CA GLN A 175 -15.20 7.53 11.76
C GLN A 175 -15.26 8.76 12.61
#